data_f7e1d1db1d23f9c84526f6924ff8ee09
#
_entry.id   f7e1d1db1d23f9c84526f6924ff8ee09
#
_cell.length_a   1.000
_cell.length_b   1.000
_cell.length_c   1.000
_cell.angle_alpha   90.00
_cell.angle_beta   90.00
_cell.angle_gamma   90.00
#
_symmetry.space_group_name_H-M   'P 1'
#
loop_
_entity.id
_entity.type
_entity.pdbx_description
1 polymer ?
#
loop_
_entity_poly.entity_id
_entity_poly.type
_entity_poly.pdbx_seq_one_letter_code
_entity_poly.pdbx_strand_id
1 'polypeptide(L)'
;METRQEVEKKEQQEQQIQQEAPAITPGRLRVIKRNGSVVPYDEEKISIAITKAFLAVEGGTAAASTRIHNKVNQLAHRVTTTFNTRMPSGGTLHIEEIQDQVELELMRSEEREVARAYVLYREERTKARQEAEPQKEQTKTKEEPGIKITLDDGSESTLDIERLNRMVQEACEGLQDVSAAEIVEEAKRNLYDGVSMADIRTSLVMTARTLVEQEPNYTYVTARILLDNLRSEALSFLNLAEQATQSEMTKIYPEAFKAFIHAGIENDIINPELAKMDLDKLAQAIDPNRDNNFTYLGLQTLYDRYFIHKDDVRYELPQIFFMRVSMGLAINEEGREERATEFYNLLSNFDY
;
A
#
# COMPACT_ATOMS: atom_id res chain seq x y z
N MET A 1 32.16 -30.83 -28.12
CA MET A 1 31.80 -31.95 -27.22
C MET A 1 32.11 -31.44 -25.81
N GLU A 2 31.15 -30.84 -25.16
CA GLU A 2 31.29 -30.53 -23.72
C GLU A 2 31.30 -31.85 -22.95
N THR A 3 32.27 -32.01 -22.09
CA THR A 3 32.45 -33.26 -21.33
C THR A 3 31.36 -33.37 -20.26
N ARG A 4 30.84 -34.60 -20.10
CA ARG A 4 29.79 -34.96 -19.13
C ARG A 4 30.03 -34.38 -17.71
N GLN A 5 31.30 -34.15 -17.35
CA GLN A 5 31.71 -33.56 -16.07
C GLN A 5 31.45 -32.02 -15.98
N GLU A 6 31.38 -31.32 -17.11
CA GLU A 6 31.06 -29.86 -17.13
C GLU A 6 29.56 -29.65 -17.02
N VAL A 7 28.75 -30.56 -17.56
CA VAL A 7 27.29 -30.52 -17.44
C VAL A 7 26.87 -30.84 -16.00
N GLU A 8 27.46 -31.87 -15.38
CA GLU A 8 27.19 -32.21 -13.97
C GLU A 8 27.63 -31.11 -12.98
N LYS A 9 28.73 -30.39 -13.29
CA LYS A 9 29.13 -29.25 -12.47
C LYS A 9 28.20 -28.04 -12.63
N LYS A 10 27.66 -27.80 -13.82
CA LYS A 10 26.64 -26.76 -14.03
C LYS A 10 25.33 -27.09 -13.34
N GLU A 11 24.88 -28.34 -13.46
CA GLU A 11 23.66 -28.78 -12.75
C GLU A 11 23.80 -28.76 -11.22
N GLN A 12 25.00 -29.08 -10.69
CA GLN A 12 25.25 -28.95 -9.24
C GLN A 12 25.37 -27.50 -8.79
N GLN A 13 25.87 -26.60 -9.62
CA GLN A 13 25.89 -25.16 -9.34
C GLN A 13 24.50 -24.53 -9.44
N GLU A 14 23.66 -24.96 -10.39
CA GLU A 14 22.26 -24.52 -10.48
C GLU A 14 21.41 -25.07 -9.34
N GLN A 15 21.65 -26.30 -8.88
CA GLN A 15 20.98 -26.85 -7.69
C GLN A 15 21.41 -26.20 -6.37
N GLN A 16 22.66 -25.72 -6.27
CA GLN A 16 23.11 -24.93 -5.12
C GLN A 16 22.54 -23.50 -5.11
N ILE A 17 22.29 -22.92 -6.28
CA ILE A 17 21.64 -21.59 -6.39
C ILE A 17 20.12 -21.67 -6.06
N GLN A 18 19.48 -22.81 -6.31
CA GLN A 18 18.06 -23.03 -5.96
C GLN A 18 17.80 -23.42 -4.49
N GLN A 19 18.85 -23.66 -3.69
CA GLN A 19 18.69 -24.03 -2.26
C GLN A 19 18.88 -22.87 -1.28
N GLU A 20 19.11 -21.64 -1.73
CA GLU A 20 19.15 -20.46 -0.86
C GLU A 20 17.99 -19.48 -1.12
N ALA A 21 16.75 -19.97 -1.04
CA ALA A 21 15.67 -19.13 -0.56
C ALA A 21 15.84 -19.05 0.97
N PRO A 22 16.23 -17.90 1.56
CA PRO A 22 16.44 -17.84 2.99
C PRO A 22 15.09 -17.99 3.68
N ALA A 23 14.93 -19.13 4.37
CA ALA A 23 13.84 -19.34 5.30
C ALA A 23 13.65 -18.07 6.16
N ILE A 24 12.41 -17.63 6.31
CA ILE A 24 12.00 -16.52 7.19
C ILE A 24 12.53 -16.82 8.59
N THR A 25 13.67 -16.23 8.95
CA THR A 25 14.18 -16.28 10.31
C THR A 25 13.49 -15.15 11.08
N PRO A 26 12.59 -15.44 12.04
CA PRO A 26 11.96 -14.42 12.86
C PRO A 26 13.04 -13.55 13.55
N GLY A 27 12.86 -12.24 13.55
CA GLY A 27 13.72 -11.30 14.26
C GLY A 27 14.83 -10.63 13.44
N ARG A 28 14.90 -10.80 12.10
CA ARG A 28 15.88 -10.08 11.27
C ARG A 28 15.22 -8.97 10.44
N LEU A 29 15.87 -7.80 10.44
CA LEU A 29 15.52 -6.69 9.58
C LEU A 29 15.98 -6.96 8.14
N ARG A 30 15.19 -6.52 7.16
CA ARG A 30 15.48 -6.57 5.72
C ARG A 30 15.31 -5.18 5.12
N VAL A 31 15.91 -4.94 3.98
CA VAL A 31 15.87 -3.64 3.29
C VAL A 31 15.37 -3.85 1.87
N ILE A 32 14.31 -3.15 1.51
CA ILE A 32 13.87 -3.00 0.13
C ILE A 32 14.72 -1.90 -0.51
N LYS A 33 15.50 -2.26 -1.52
CA LYS A 33 16.23 -1.28 -2.33
C LYS A 33 15.28 -0.60 -3.31
N ARG A 34 15.71 0.54 -3.88
CA ARG A 34 14.95 1.30 -4.89
C ARG A 34 14.60 0.50 -6.16
N ASN A 35 15.35 -0.54 -6.47
CA ASN A 35 15.07 -1.46 -7.58
C ASN A 35 14.17 -2.64 -7.15
N GLY A 36 13.49 -2.56 -6.01
CA GLY A 36 12.60 -3.57 -5.48
C GLY A 36 13.29 -4.79 -4.84
N SER A 37 14.60 -4.96 -5.00
CA SER A 37 15.28 -6.13 -4.42
C SER A 37 15.36 -6.05 -2.89
N VAL A 38 14.98 -7.14 -2.22
CA VAL A 38 15.05 -7.28 -0.76
C VAL A 38 16.39 -7.91 -0.38
N VAL A 39 17.11 -7.21 0.50
CA VAL A 39 18.42 -7.67 1.01
C VAL A 39 18.41 -7.66 2.53
N PRO A 40 19.28 -8.44 3.19
CA PRO A 40 19.46 -8.34 4.63
C PRO A 40 19.89 -6.92 5.03
N TYR A 41 19.37 -6.45 6.19
CA TYR A 41 19.84 -5.20 6.78
C TYR A 41 21.32 -5.30 7.16
N ASP A 42 22.07 -4.26 6.84
CA ASP A 42 23.53 -4.25 6.97
C ASP A 42 23.97 -2.89 7.54
N GLU A 43 24.32 -2.87 8.83
CA GLU A 43 24.77 -1.67 9.54
C GLU A 43 26.09 -1.10 8.96
N GLU A 44 26.93 -1.96 8.38
CA GLU A 44 28.20 -1.53 7.79
C GLU A 44 27.98 -0.59 6.60
N LYS A 45 26.93 -0.82 5.81
CA LYS A 45 26.55 0.08 4.70
C LYS A 45 26.13 1.46 5.17
N ILE A 46 25.50 1.54 6.34
CA ILE A 46 25.15 2.80 6.98
C ILE A 46 26.42 3.52 7.45
N SER A 47 27.32 2.80 8.10
CA SER A 47 28.61 3.32 8.52
C SER A 47 29.42 3.89 7.35
N ILE A 48 29.44 3.18 6.21
CA ILE A 48 30.12 3.66 4.99
C ILE A 48 29.48 4.95 4.46
N ALA A 49 28.14 5.04 4.47
CA ALA A 49 27.42 6.23 3.97
C ALA A 49 27.69 7.45 4.86
N ILE A 50 27.67 7.28 6.18
CA ILE A 50 27.98 8.33 7.16
C ILE A 50 29.46 8.75 7.03
N THR A 51 30.39 7.80 6.89
CA THR A 51 31.81 8.09 6.68
C THR A 51 32.04 8.98 5.46
N LYS A 52 31.37 8.70 4.35
CA LYS A 52 31.47 9.53 3.14
C LYS A 52 31.01 10.97 3.38
N ALA A 53 29.97 11.18 4.19
CA ALA A 53 29.52 12.51 4.55
C ALA A 53 30.55 13.26 5.41
N PHE A 54 31.20 12.60 6.37
CA PHE A 54 32.28 13.17 7.15
C PHE A 54 33.50 13.52 6.27
N LEU A 55 33.85 12.63 5.33
CA LEU A 55 34.99 12.89 4.39
C LEU A 55 34.72 14.08 3.48
N ALA A 56 33.46 14.32 3.10
CA ALA A 56 33.07 15.47 2.29
C ALA A 56 33.26 16.81 3.03
N VAL A 57 33.12 16.80 4.37
CA VAL A 57 33.27 18.02 5.21
C VAL A 57 34.68 18.20 5.74
N GLU A 58 35.27 17.16 6.31
CA GLU A 58 36.59 17.24 7.00
C GLU A 58 37.78 16.86 6.12
N GLY A 59 37.54 16.44 4.87
CA GLY A 59 38.61 16.09 3.91
C GLY A 59 39.17 14.68 4.10
N GLY A 60 40.12 14.31 3.23
CA GLY A 60 40.68 12.94 3.16
C GLY A 60 41.44 12.45 4.41
N THR A 61 41.93 13.34 5.26
CA THR A 61 42.57 13.00 6.53
C THR A 61 41.57 12.48 7.59
N ALA A 62 40.31 12.74 7.41
CA ALA A 62 39.23 12.26 8.28
C ALA A 62 39.12 10.73 8.30
N ALA A 63 39.47 10.05 7.21
CA ALA A 63 39.42 8.58 7.13
C ALA A 63 40.34 7.88 8.15
N ALA A 64 41.47 8.52 8.57
CA ALA A 64 42.37 7.99 9.55
C ALA A 64 42.08 8.42 11.00
N SER A 65 41.04 9.23 11.21
CA SER A 65 40.67 9.77 12.52
C SER A 65 39.88 8.78 13.35
N THR A 66 40.47 8.31 14.46
CA THR A 66 39.78 7.44 15.42
C THR A 66 38.52 8.10 15.99
N ARG A 67 38.50 9.44 16.14
CA ARG A 67 37.34 10.21 16.59
C ARG A 67 36.16 10.02 15.62
N ILE A 68 36.44 10.18 14.31
CA ILE A 68 35.40 10.05 13.28
C ILE A 68 34.90 8.61 13.21
N HIS A 69 35.78 7.65 13.24
CA HIS A 69 35.43 6.24 13.20
C HIS A 69 34.51 5.85 14.37
N ASN A 70 34.84 6.27 15.59
CA ASN A 70 34.00 6.03 16.75
C ASN A 70 32.63 6.74 16.63
N LYS A 71 32.58 7.96 16.12
CA LYS A 71 31.35 8.72 15.93
C LYS A 71 30.43 8.06 14.87
N VAL A 72 31.01 7.63 13.75
CA VAL A 72 30.30 6.91 12.68
C VAL A 72 29.66 5.63 13.22
N ASN A 73 30.44 4.82 13.95
CA ASN A 73 29.92 3.58 14.53
C ASN A 73 28.80 3.85 15.54
N GLN A 74 28.95 4.89 16.35
CA GLN A 74 27.91 5.29 17.31
C GLN A 74 26.61 5.71 16.61
N LEU A 75 26.71 6.48 15.53
CA LEU A 75 25.53 6.93 14.76
C LEU A 75 24.87 5.77 14.03
N ALA A 76 25.63 4.91 13.36
CA ALA A 76 25.09 3.73 12.68
C ALA A 76 24.38 2.79 13.66
N HIS A 77 24.97 2.59 14.85
CA HIS A 77 24.34 1.77 15.90
C HIS A 77 23.05 2.38 16.44
N ARG A 78 22.94 3.70 16.57
CA ARG A 78 21.70 4.38 16.97
C ARG A 78 20.60 4.18 15.94
N VAL A 79 20.92 4.32 14.64
CA VAL A 79 19.99 4.04 13.54
C VAL A 79 19.45 2.62 13.65
N THR A 80 20.35 1.64 13.77
CA THR A 80 19.99 0.21 13.92
C THR A 80 19.12 -0.05 15.15
N THR A 81 19.48 0.54 16.29
CA THR A 81 18.71 0.40 17.54
C THR A 81 17.30 0.96 17.41
N THR A 82 17.14 2.10 16.70
CA THR A 82 15.82 2.69 16.46
C THR A 82 14.92 1.72 15.70
N PHE A 83 15.42 1.08 14.64
CA PHE A 83 14.64 0.12 13.88
C PHE A 83 14.36 -1.17 14.65
N ASN A 84 15.32 -1.70 15.38
CA ASN A 84 15.11 -2.87 16.25
C ASN A 84 14.06 -2.60 17.35
N THR A 85 13.99 -1.37 17.85
CA THR A 85 12.98 -0.99 18.86
C THR A 85 11.58 -0.86 18.23
N ARG A 86 11.50 -0.36 16.99
CA ARG A 86 10.21 -0.26 16.27
C ARG A 86 9.69 -1.63 15.80
N MET A 87 10.59 -2.54 15.46
CA MET A 87 10.28 -3.85 14.91
C MET A 87 11.00 -4.98 15.65
N PRO A 88 10.62 -5.28 16.90
CA PRO A 88 11.30 -6.26 17.74
C PRO A 88 11.20 -7.70 17.19
N SER A 89 10.16 -7.97 16.39
CA SER A 89 9.96 -9.28 15.72
C SER A 89 10.64 -9.39 14.36
N GLY A 90 11.42 -8.38 13.96
CA GLY A 90 11.95 -8.24 12.61
C GLY A 90 10.93 -7.58 11.68
N GLY A 91 11.36 -7.25 10.46
CA GLY A 91 10.51 -6.59 9.48
C GLY A 91 11.30 -6.11 8.26
N THR A 92 10.60 -5.51 7.33
CA THR A 92 11.18 -4.97 6.11
C THR A 92 11.11 -3.45 6.13
N LEU A 93 12.24 -2.78 5.88
CA LEU A 93 12.41 -1.34 5.84
C LEU A 93 12.67 -0.89 4.41
N HIS A 94 12.12 0.24 4.02
CA HIS A 94 12.50 0.87 2.77
C HIS A 94 13.85 1.57 2.90
N ILE A 95 14.68 1.58 1.84
CA ILE A 95 15.99 2.23 1.86
C ILE A 95 15.88 3.73 2.18
N GLU A 96 14.78 4.38 1.80
CA GLU A 96 14.52 5.79 2.08
C GLU A 96 14.32 6.03 3.59
N GLU A 97 13.59 5.17 4.28
CA GLU A 97 13.39 5.27 5.74
C GLU A 97 14.72 5.19 6.50
N ILE A 98 15.65 4.35 5.99
CA ILE A 98 17.00 4.25 6.56
C ILE A 98 17.76 5.55 6.34
N GLN A 99 17.65 6.14 5.14
CA GLN A 99 18.33 7.40 4.81
C GLN A 99 17.79 8.56 5.66
N ASP A 100 16.46 8.64 5.84
CA ASP A 100 15.82 9.66 6.66
C ASP A 100 16.23 9.52 8.14
N GLN A 101 16.32 8.29 8.65
CA GLN A 101 16.77 8.05 10.00
C GLN A 101 18.27 8.41 10.19
N VAL A 102 19.12 8.16 9.19
CA VAL A 102 20.53 8.60 9.20
C VAL A 102 20.62 10.12 9.26
N GLU A 103 19.86 10.83 8.44
CA GLU A 103 19.81 12.30 8.43
C GLU A 103 19.37 12.83 9.80
N LEU A 104 18.30 12.26 10.37
CA LEU A 104 17.81 12.64 11.69
C LEU A 104 18.85 12.44 12.80
N GLU A 105 19.59 11.34 12.79
CA GLU A 105 20.64 11.07 13.79
C GLU A 105 21.86 11.98 13.61
N LEU A 106 22.22 12.33 12.38
CA LEU A 106 23.26 13.33 12.10
C LEU A 106 22.86 14.71 12.63
N MET A 107 21.60 15.15 12.39
CA MET A 107 21.10 16.43 12.91
C MET A 107 21.05 16.45 14.45
N ARG A 108 20.64 15.36 15.10
CA ARG A 108 20.60 15.23 16.56
C ARG A 108 21.97 15.19 17.22
N SER A 109 22.97 14.75 16.48
CA SER A 109 24.34 14.62 16.99
C SER A 109 25.16 15.91 16.95
N GLU A 110 24.52 17.05 16.59
CA GLU A 110 25.15 18.37 16.42
C GLU A 110 26.12 18.48 15.22
N GLU A 111 26.26 17.43 14.41
CA GLU A 111 27.10 17.39 13.22
C GLU A 111 26.35 18.01 12.00
N ARG A 112 25.96 19.29 12.13
CA ARG A 112 25.08 19.99 11.17
C ARG A 112 25.68 20.09 9.77
N GLU A 113 26.98 20.33 9.65
CA GLU A 113 27.66 20.40 8.36
C GLU A 113 27.70 19.04 7.67
N VAL A 114 27.91 17.97 8.45
CA VAL A 114 27.91 16.59 7.94
C VAL A 114 26.50 16.17 7.53
N ALA A 115 25.47 16.53 8.32
CA ALA A 115 24.07 16.30 7.94
C ALA A 115 23.72 16.99 6.62
N ARG A 116 24.13 18.26 6.46
CA ARG A 116 23.94 19.00 5.21
C ARG A 116 24.66 18.37 4.03
N ALA A 117 25.92 17.95 4.22
CA ALA A 117 26.67 17.26 3.18
C ALA A 117 26.04 15.93 2.78
N TYR A 118 25.47 15.20 3.74
CA TYR A 118 24.74 13.96 3.51
C TYR A 118 23.51 14.17 2.63
N VAL A 119 22.68 15.19 2.94
CA VAL A 119 21.48 15.56 2.16
C VAL A 119 21.87 15.96 0.74
N LEU A 120 22.83 16.86 0.58
CA LEU A 120 23.30 17.29 -0.74
C LEU A 120 23.83 16.12 -1.58
N TYR A 121 24.61 15.23 -0.98
CA TYR A 121 25.08 14.01 -1.66
C TYR A 121 23.92 13.10 -2.09
N ARG A 122 22.88 12.97 -1.24
CA ARG A 122 21.67 12.21 -1.55
C ARG A 122 20.93 12.81 -2.75
N GLU A 123 20.75 14.15 -2.75
CA GLU A 123 20.12 14.89 -3.86
C GLU A 123 20.92 14.79 -5.17
N GLU A 124 22.24 14.99 -5.11
CA GLU A 124 23.11 14.85 -6.28
C GLU A 124 23.04 13.44 -6.88
N ARG A 125 23.05 12.42 -6.03
CA ARG A 125 22.89 11.04 -6.46
C ARG A 125 21.52 10.76 -7.06
N THR A 126 20.48 11.42 -6.59
CA THR A 126 19.13 11.31 -7.14
C THR A 126 19.06 12.01 -8.50
N LYS A 127 19.56 13.23 -8.62
CA LYS A 127 19.68 13.94 -9.89
C LYS A 127 20.54 13.22 -10.93
N ALA A 128 21.73 12.74 -10.53
CA ALA A 128 22.62 11.99 -11.42
C ALA A 128 21.99 10.69 -11.95
N ARG A 129 21.07 10.07 -11.21
CA ARG A 129 20.32 8.91 -11.69
C ARG A 129 19.20 9.32 -12.64
N GLN A 130 18.48 10.40 -12.34
CA GLN A 130 17.45 10.96 -13.23
C GLN A 130 18.08 11.44 -14.56
N GLU A 131 19.31 11.97 -14.52
CA GLU A 131 20.05 12.37 -15.71
C GLU A 131 20.72 11.18 -16.43
N ALA A 132 21.05 10.12 -15.72
CA ALA A 132 21.63 8.89 -16.28
C ALA A 132 20.58 7.92 -16.85
N GLU A 133 19.30 8.26 -16.78
CA GLU A 133 18.20 7.65 -17.54
C GLU A 133 17.87 8.50 -18.78
N PRO A 134 18.76 8.60 -19.80
CA PRO A 134 18.41 9.24 -21.05
C PRO A 134 17.82 8.22 -21.99
N GLN A 135 16.56 8.44 -22.40
CA GLN A 135 16.03 7.99 -23.69
C GLN A 135 16.08 6.48 -23.97
N LYS A 136 15.36 5.69 -23.18
CA LYS A 136 14.91 4.36 -23.60
C LYS A 136 13.41 4.29 -23.86
N GLU A 137 12.74 5.41 -24.00
CA GLU A 137 11.38 5.46 -24.51
C GLU A 137 11.38 5.91 -25.98
N GLN A 138 11.65 5.01 -26.85
CA GLN A 138 11.02 4.87 -28.17
C GLN A 138 11.64 3.64 -28.85
N THR A 139 10.78 2.69 -29.16
CA THR A 139 10.98 1.41 -29.88
C THR A 139 11.43 0.23 -29.01
N LYS A 140 10.42 -0.47 -28.48
CA LYS A 140 10.24 -1.91 -28.69
C LYS A 140 9.04 -2.41 -27.86
N THR A 141 7.93 -2.68 -28.52
CA THR A 141 6.95 -3.70 -28.15
C THR A 141 7.71 -5.03 -27.95
N LYS A 142 8.17 -5.26 -26.75
CA LYS A 142 8.49 -6.57 -26.21
C LYS A 142 7.63 -6.72 -24.98
N GLU A 143 6.81 -7.75 -24.96
CA GLU A 143 6.14 -8.24 -23.78
C GLU A 143 7.18 -8.31 -22.66
N GLU A 144 7.12 -7.37 -21.70
CA GLU A 144 7.90 -7.47 -20.48
C GLU A 144 7.36 -8.68 -19.71
N PRO A 145 8.23 -9.57 -19.19
CA PRO A 145 7.76 -10.66 -18.35
C PRO A 145 7.01 -10.02 -17.17
N GLY A 146 5.69 -10.32 -17.09
CA GLY A 146 4.82 -9.71 -16.07
C GLY A 146 5.35 -9.98 -14.68
N ILE A 147 5.26 -8.99 -13.79
CA ILE A 147 5.67 -9.10 -12.39
C ILE A 147 4.86 -10.24 -11.75
N LYS A 148 5.54 -11.22 -11.19
CA LYS A 148 4.89 -12.30 -10.45
C LYS A 148 4.44 -11.78 -9.09
N ILE A 149 3.23 -12.10 -8.71
CA ILE A 149 2.63 -11.70 -7.43
C ILE A 149 2.12 -12.92 -6.69
N THR A 150 2.02 -12.79 -5.37
CA THR A 150 1.35 -13.76 -4.52
C THR A 150 -0.04 -13.22 -4.18
N LEU A 151 -1.09 -13.98 -4.48
CA LEU A 151 -2.46 -13.65 -4.14
C LEU A 151 -2.76 -13.91 -2.65
N ASP A 152 -3.90 -13.41 -2.17
CA ASP A 152 -4.30 -13.54 -0.76
C ASP A 152 -4.52 -15.00 -0.33
N ASP A 153 -4.78 -15.91 -1.27
CA ASP A 153 -4.89 -17.38 -1.05
C ASP A 153 -3.53 -18.10 -1.09
N GLY A 154 -2.42 -17.37 -1.30
CA GLY A 154 -1.07 -17.91 -1.41
C GLY A 154 -0.72 -18.44 -2.80
N SER A 155 -1.60 -18.37 -3.79
CA SER A 155 -1.31 -18.76 -5.17
C SER A 155 -0.46 -17.69 -5.88
N GLU A 156 0.35 -18.11 -6.86
CA GLU A 156 1.13 -17.21 -7.70
C GLU A 156 0.31 -16.79 -8.94
N SER A 157 0.35 -15.51 -9.27
CA SER A 157 -0.25 -14.94 -10.47
C SER A 157 0.68 -13.91 -11.10
N THR A 158 0.30 -13.38 -12.25
CA THR A 158 0.97 -12.24 -12.87
C THR A 158 0.16 -10.98 -12.60
N LEU A 159 0.83 -9.90 -12.18
CA LEU A 159 0.17 -8.62 -11.93
C LEU A 159 -0.46 -8.06 -13.20
N ASP A 160 -1.76 -7.83 -13.17
CA ASP A 160 -2.47 -7.09 -14.21
C ASP A 160 -2.22 -5.58 -14.05
N ILE A 161 -1.15 -5.10 -14.71
CA ILE A 161 -0.75 -3.69 -14.71
C ILE A 161 -1.81 -2.82 -15.39
N GLU A 162 -2.53 -3.34 -16.38
CA GLU A 162 -3.58 -2.58 -17.07
C GLU A 162 -4.77 -2.31 -16.15
N ARG A 163 -5.15 -3.32 -15.35
CA ARG A 163 -6.18 -3.13 -14.33
C ARG A 163 -5.75 -2.12 -13.27
N LEU A 164 -4.52 -2.23 -12.77
CA LEU A 164 -3.97 -1.28 -11.80
C LEU A 164 -3.99 0.15 -12.34
N ASN A 165 -3.57 0.36 -13.59
CA ASN A 165 -3.63 1.65 -14.26
C ASN A 165 -5.07 2.17 -14.36
N ARG A 166 -6.03 1.33 -14.77
CA ARG A 166 -7.45 1.70 -14.87
C ARG A 166 -8.02 2.12 -13.52
N MET A 167 -7.74 1.35 -12.47
CA MET A 167 -8.21 1.63 -11.11
C MET A 167 -7.70 2.99 -10.61
N VAL A 168 -6.41 3.30 -10.80
CA VAL A 168 -5.85 4.59 -10.39
C VAL A 168 -6.39 5.73 -11.27
N GLN A 169 -6.63 5.51 -12.56
CA GLN A 169 -7.28 6.49 -13.45
C GLN A 169 -8.70 6.80 -13.00
N GLU A 170 -9.51 5.78 -12.72
CA GLU A 170 -10.87 5.95 -12.17
C GLU A 170 -10.84 6.70 -10.83
N ALA A 171 -9.85 6.42 -9.97
CA ALA A 171 -9.69 7.13 -8.70
C ALA A 171 -9.42 8.63 -8.87
N CYS A 172 -8.76 9.03 -9.95
CA CYS A 172 -8.49 10.44 -10.28
C CYS A 172 -9.61 11.12 -11.06
N GLU A 173 -10.60 10.36 -11.56
CA GLU A 173 -11.65 10.89 -12.44
C GLU A 173 -12.47 12.00 -11.75
N GLY A 174 -12.67 13.12 -12.47
CA GLY A 174 -13.43 14.28 -11.99
C GLY A 174 -12.73 15.13 -10.93
N LEU A 175 -11.48 14.85 -10.58
CA LEU A 175 -10.66 15.65 -9.67
C LEU A 175 -9.67 16.50 -10.46
N GLN A 176 -9.38 17.71 -9.95
CA GLN A 176 -8.42 18.63 -10.55
C GLN A 176 -7.05 18.46 -9.88
N ASP A 177 -5.99 18.77 -10.63
CA ASP A 177 -4.60 18.82 -10.17
C ASP A 177 -4.06 17.52 -9.55
N VAL A 178 -4.60 16.37 -9.97
CA VAL A 178 -4.14 15.02 -9.59
C VAL A 178 -3.66 14.25 -10.81
N SER A 179 -2.66 13.39 -10.64
CA SER A 179 -2.02 12.61 -11.71
C SER A 179 -2.01 11.12 -11.40
N ALA A 180 -2.78 10.34 -12.15
CA ALA A 180 -2.73 8.88 -12.06
C ALA A 180 -1.34 8.33 -12.43
N ALA A 181 -0.67 8.94 -13.40
CA ALA A 181 0.65 8.52 -13.85
C ALA A 181 1.69 8.63 -12.73
N GLU A 182 1.65 9.70 -11.94
CA GLU A 182 2.58 9.89 -10.82
C GLU A 182 2.43 8.81 -9.75
N ILE A 183 1.19 8.47 -9.39
CA ILE A 183 0.90 7.40 -8.41
C ILE A 183 1.40 6.04 -8.94
N VAL A 184 1.10 5.73 -10.21
CA VAL A 184 1.46 4.44 -10.82
C VAL A 184 2.98 4.30 -10.97
N GLU A 185 3.67 5.34 -11.42
CA GLU A 185 5.13 5.32 -11.57
C GLU A 185 5.83 5.17 -10.21
N GLU A 186 5.36 5.87 -9.19
CA GLU A 186 5.93 5.73 -7.84
C GLU A 186 5.61 4.35 -7.24
N ALA A 187 4.38 3.84 -7.44
CA ALA A 187 4.02 2.50 -6.99
C ALA A 187 4.85 1.42 -7.69
N LYS A 188 5.05 1.51 -9.03
CA LYS A 188 5.89 0.57 -9.80
C LYS A 188 7.31 0.47 -9.28
N ARG A 189 7.89 1.56 -8.76
CA ARG A 189 9.23 1.56 -8.17
C ARG A 189 9.35 0.68 -6.92
N ASN A 190 8.21 0.41 -6.28
CA ASN A 190 8.13 -0.41 -5.07
C ASN A 190 7.74 -1.87 -5.35
N LEU A 191 7.43 -2.23 -6.62
CA LEU A 191 7.07 -3.60 -7.00
C LEU A 191 8.32 -4.46 -7.23
N TYR A 192 8.23 -5.73 -6.86
CA TYR A 192 9.26 -6.75 -7.06
C TYR A 192 8.60 -8.11 -7.29
N ASP A 193 9.30 -9.05 -7.90
CA ASP A 193 8.78 -10.40 -8.12
C ASP A 193 8.49 -11.12 -6.79
N GLY A 194 7.29 -11.65 -6.68
CA GLY A 194 6.80 -12.31 -5.46
C GLY A 194 6.16 -11.36 -4.43
N VAL A 195 5.95 -10.07 -4.78
CA VAL A 195 5.21 -9.13 -3.91
C VAL A 195 3.78 -9.62 -3.69
N SER A 196 3.26 -9.50 -2.46
CA SER A 196 1.87 -9.86 -2.18
C SER A 196 0.90 -8.83 -2.77
N MET A 197 -0.31 -9.27 -3.16
CA MET A 197 -1.35 -8.36 -3.61
C MET A 197 -1.75 -7.37 -2.50
N ALA A 198 -1.74 -7.80 -1.24
CA ALA A 198 -1.98 -6.93 -0.09
C ALA A 198 -0.93 -5.82 0.04
N ASP A 199 0.36 -6.13 -0.19
CA ASP A 199 1.43 -5.12 -0.17
C ASP A 199 1.30 -4.13 -1.33
N ILE A 200 0.89 -4.59 -2.52
CA ILE A 200 0.63 -3.71 -3.67
C ILE A 200 -0.49 -2.72 -3.34
N ARG A 201 -1.60 -3.22 -2.82
CA ARG A 201 -2.75 -2.40 -2.39
C ARG A 201 -2.32 -1.35 -1.35
N THR A 202 -1.60 -1.78 -0.33
CA THR A 202 -1.07 -0.89 0.72
C THR A 202 -0.13 0.16 0.15
N SER A 203 0.79 -0.23 -0.75
CA SER A 203 1.73 0.67 -1.40
C SER A 203 1.03 1.76 -2.21
N LEU A 204 -0.02 1.41 -2.97
CA LEU A 204 -0.81 2.38 -3.74
C LEU A 204 -1.49 3.41 -2.84
N VAL A 205 -2.15 2.96 -1.76
CA VAL A 205 -2.79 3.86 -0.77
C VAL A 205 -1.75 4.78 -0.13
N MET A 206 -0.59 4.25 0.27
CA MET A 206 0.46 5.03 0.91
C MET A 206 1.08 6.03 -0.07
N THR A 207 1.31 5.64 -1.32
CA THR A 207 1.83 6.54 -2.36
C THR A 207 0.88 7.71 -2.59
N ALA A 208 -0.41 7.46 -2.82
CA ALA A 208 -1.40 8.52 -3.02
C ALA A 208 -1.53 9.42 -1.78
N ARG A 209 -1.44 8.86 -0.57
CA ARG A 209 -1.49 9.59 0.69
C ARG A 209 -0.35 10.59 0.85
N THR A 210 0.87 10.26 0.41
CA THR A 210 2.00 11.20 0.53
C THR A 210 1.82 12.44 -0.33
N LEU A 211 1.04 12.35 -1.42
CA LEU A 211 0.76 13.46 -2.31
C LEU A 211 -0.29 14.45 -1.77
N VAL A 212 -1.02 14.08 -0.70
CA VAL A 212 -2.03 14.95 -0.06
C VAL A 212 -1.41 16.25 0.47
N GLU A 213 -0.15 16.24 0.89
CA GLU A 213 0.55 17.44 1.36
C GLU A 213 0.84 18.43 0.22
N GLN A 214 0.93 17.96 -1.01
CA GLN A 214 1.18 18.77 -2.21
C GLN A 214 -0.13 19.28 -2.81
N GLU A 215 -1.13 18.39 -2.93
CA GLU A 215 -2.44 18.67 -3.48
C GLU A 215 -3.54 17.98 -2.65
N PRO A 216 -4.41 18.74 -1.95
CA PRO A 216 -5.45 18.17 -1.08
C PRO A 216 -6.42 17.20 -1.77
N ASN A 217 -6.64 17.32 -3.09
CA ASN A 217 -7.52 16.44 -3.83
C ASN A 217 -7.05 14.97 -3.84
N TYR A 218 -5.77 14.73 -3.56
CA TYR A 218 -5.28 13.35 -3.37
C TYR A 218 -5.91 12.65 -2.16
N THR A 219 -6.58 13.37 -1.25
CA THR A 219 -7.34 12.71 -0.17
C THR A 219 -8.51 11.88 -0.72
N TYR A 220 -9.15 12.35 -1.79
CA TYR A 220 -10.22 11.63 -2.48
C TYR A 220 -9.66 10.48 -3.32
N VAL A 221 -8.55 10.70 -4.02
CA VAL A 221 -7.86 9.64 -4.77
C VAL A 221 -7.47 8.49 -3.83
N THR A 222 -6.87 8.81 -2.69
CA THR A 222 -6.47 7.82 -1.69
C THR A 222 -7.66 7.05 -1.13
N ALA A 223 -8.79 7.74 -0.87
CA ALA A 223 -10.04 7.10 -0.45
C ALA A 223 -10.57 6.12 -1.50
N ARG A 224 -10.57 6.51 -2.78
CA ARG A 224 -11.06 5.67 -3.89
C ARG A 224 -10.17 4.45 -4.13
N ILE A 225 -8.86 4.56 -3.94
CA ILE A 225 -7.94 3.40 -3.98
C ILE A 225 -8.22 2.47 -2.79
N LEU A 226 -8.43 2.99 -1.58
CA LEU A 226 -8.82 2.19 -0.42
C LEU A 226 -10.17 1.51 -0.64
N LEU A 227 -11.11 2.19 -1.30
CA LEU A 227 -12.42 1.65 -1.64
C LEU A 227 -12.35 0.46 -2.61
N ASP A 228 -11.44 0.47 -3.59
CA ASP A 228 -11.21 -0.69 -4.47
C ASP A 228 -10.76 -1.91 -3.65
N ASN A 229 -9.90 -1.72 -2.65
CA ASN A 229 -9.49 -2.78 -1.74
C ASN A 229 -10.67 -3.33 -0.93
N LEU A 230 -11.49 -2.45 -0.35
CA LEU A 230 -12.68 -2.83 0.41
C LEU A 230 -13.70 -3.57 -0.47
N ARG A 231 -13.88 -3.15 -1.74
CA ARG A 231 -14.77 -3.82 -2.70
C ARG A 231 -14.30 -5.24 -2.98
N SER A 232 -13.01 -5.42 -3.23
CA SER A 232 -12.43 -6.76 -3.45
C SER A 232 -12.66 -7.67 -2.24
N GLU A 233 -12.43 -7.16 -1.03
CA GLU A 233 -12.62 -7.87 0.23
C GLU A 233 -14.10 -8.25 0.43
N ALA A 234 -15.00 -7.27 0.35
CA ALA A 234 -16.42 -7.46 0.63
C ALA A 234 -17.14 -8.33 -0.41
N LEU A 235 -16.88 -8.09 -1.70
CA LEU A 235 -17.53 -8.84 -2.78
C LEU A 235 -17.07 -10.28 -2.85
N SER A 236 -15.77 -10.54 -2.57
CA SER A 236 -15.25 -11.91 -2.47
C SER A 236 -15.89 -12.67 -1.30
N PHE A 237 -16.01 -12.04 -0.13
CA PHE A 237 -16.69 -12.65 1.03
C PHE A 237 -18.16 -12.98 0.73
N LEU A 238 -18.85 -12.11 0.01
CA LEU A 238 -20.25 -12.29 -0.38
C LEU A 238 -20.41 -13.23 -1.60
N ASN A 239 -19.34 -13.75 -2.18
CA ASN A 239 -19.33 -14.62 -3.37
C ASN A 239 -20.02 -13.98 -4.59
N LEU A 240 -19.86 -12.68 -4.79
CA LEU A 240 -20.46 -11.93 -5.91
C LEU A 240 -19.46 -11.65 -7.03
N ALA A 241 -18.27 -11.17 -6.67
CA ALA A 241 -17.19 -10.88 -7.59
C ALA A 241 -15.87 -10.81 -6.83
N GLU A 242 -14.76 -11.04 -7.52
CA GLU A 242 -13.42 -10.86 -6.93
C GLU A 242 -13.03 -9.37 -6.87
N GLN A 243 -13.55 -8.58 -7.79
CA GLN A 243 -13.21 -7.16 -7.96
C GLN A 243 -14.33 -6.45 -8.70
N ALA A 244 -14.46 -5.13 -8.50
CA ALA A 244 -15.40 -4.31 -9.24
C ALA A 244 -14.90 -2.87 -9.39
N THR A 245 -15.04 -2.30 -10.58
CA THR A 245 -14.82 -0.88 -10.86
C THR A 245 -15.99 -0.02 -10.31
N GLN A 246 -15.77 1.30 -10.21
CA GLN A 246 -16.84 2.22 -9.77
C GLN A 246 -18.10 2.12 -10.65
N SER A 247 -17.92 1.98 -11.97
CA SER A 247 -19.02 1.89 -12.92
C SER A 247 -19.84 0.59 -12.77
N GLU A 248 -19.17 -0.52 -12.42
CA GLU A 248 -19.82 -1.81 -12.20
C GLU A 248 -20.63 -1.84 -10.91
N MET A 249 -20.22 -1.05 -9.90
CA MET A 249 -20.89 -1.00 -8.60
C MET A 249 -22.38 -0.59 -8.71
N THR A 250 -22.77 0.18 -9.72
CA THR A 250 -24.18 0.53 -9.96
C THR A 250 -25.05 -0.71 -10.13
N LYS A 251 -24.53 -1.78 -10.71
CA LYS A 251 -25.25 -3.05 -10.90
C LYS A 251 -25.08 -3.99 -9.72
N ILE A 252 -23.93 -3.94 -9.06
CA ILE A 252 -23.55 -4.89 -8.01
C ILE A 252 -24.15 -4.50 -6.65
N TYR A 253 -24.25 -3.20 -6.33
CA TYR A 253 -24.74 -2.74 -5.02
C TYR A 253 -26.09 -3.33 -4.60
N PRO A 254 -27.12 -3.42 -5.47
CA PRO A 254 -28.40 -4.02 -5.08
C PRO A 254 -28.28 -5.48 -4.64
N GLU A 255 -27.44 -6.26 -5.29
CA GLU A 255 -27.22 -7.67 -4.95
C GLU A 255 -26.32 -7.80 -3.72
N ALA A 256 -25.27 -6.98 -3.63
CA ALA A 256 -24.37 -6.94 -2.48
C ALA A 256 -25.10 -6.56 -1.20
N PHE A 257 -26.02 -5.60 -1.26
CA PHE A 257 -26.85 -5.20 -0.11
C PHE A 257 -27.69 -6.36 0.42
N LYS A 258 -28.40 -7.07 -0.46
CA LYS A 258 -29.22 -8.22 -0.06
C LYS A 258 -28.37 -9.36 0.50
N ALA A 259 -27.28 -9.69 -0.19
CA ALA A 259 -26.33 -10.71 0.26
C ALA A 259 -25.74 -10.36 1.64
N PHE A 260 -25.37 -9.10 1.86
CA PHE A 260 -24.86 -8.60 3.13
C PHE A 260 -25.88 -8.78 4.27
N ILE A 261 -27.15 -8.38 4.07
CA ILE A 261 -28.19 -8.54 5.09
C ILE A 261 -28.35 -10.02 5.47
N HIS A 262 -28.40 -10.93 4.49
CA HIS A 262 -28.51 -12.36 4.75
C HIS A 262 -27.29 -12.91 5.48
N ALA A 263 -26.08 -12.60 5.01
CA ALA A 263 -24.84 -13.03 5.65
C ALA A 263 -24.71 -12.49 7.10
N GLY A 264 -25.12 -11.25 7.34
CA GLY A 264 -25.10 -10.64 8.66
C GLY A 264 -26.07 -11.31 9.65
N ILE A 265 -27.24 -11.77 9.18
CA ILE A 265 -28.21 -12.53 9.98
C ILE A 265 -27.68 -13.94 10.26
N GLU A 266 -27.13 -14.63 9.26
CA GLU A 266 -26.52 -15.95 9.41
C GLU A 266 -25.35 -15.97 10.39
N ASN A 267 -24.66 -14.85 10.52
CA ASN A 267 -23.55 -14.68 11.47
C ASN A 267 -24.00 -14.07 12.82
N ASP A 268 -25.30 -13.97 13.10
CA ASP A 268 -25.88 -13.40 14.34
C ASP A 268 -25.45 -11.94 14.65
N ILE A 269 -25.08 -11.17 13.62
CA ILE A 269 -24.60 -9.77 13.75
C ILE A 269 -25.73 -8.77 13.44
N ILE A 270 -26.63 -9.11 12.51
CA ILE A 270 -27.73 -8.24 12.07
C ILE A 270 -29.06 -8.76 12.61
N ASN A 271 -29.88 -7.82 13.08
CA ASN A 271 -31.25 -8.13 13.56
C ASN A 271 -32.09 -8.70 12.40
N PRO A 272 -32.70 -9.91 12.55
CA PRO A 272 -33.53 -10.53 11.52
C PRO A 272 -34.76 -9.69 11.10
N GLU A 273 -35.18 -8.73 11.92
CA GLU A 273 -36.29 -7.82 11.58
C GLU A 273 -35.94 -6.95 10.35
N LEU A 274 -34.66 -6.67 10.09
CA LEU A 274 -34.22 -5.90 8.91
C LEU A 274 -34.55 -6.66 7.60
N ALA A 275 -34.46 -7.98 7.59
CA ALA A 275 -34.82 -8.79 6.42
C ALA A 275 -36.34 -8.81 6.10
N LYS A 276 -37.18 -8.34 7.02
CA LYS A 276 -38.62 -8.23 6.79
C LYS A 276 -39.05 -6.94 6.10
N MET A 277 -38.11 -6.00 5.93
CA MET A 277 -38.28 -4.80 5.13
C MET A 277 -38.22 -5.14 3.63
N ASP A 278 -38.78 -4.28 2.79
CA ASP A 278 -38.67 -4.41 1.33
C ASP A 278 -37.24 -4.11 0.87
N LEU A 279 -36.39 -5.16 0.87
CA LEU A 279 -34.97 -5.05 0.50
C LEU A 279 -34.78 -4.62 -0.96
N ASP A 280 -35.74 -4.95 -1.87
CA ASP A 280 -35.64 -4.54 -3.27
C ASP A 280 -35.85 -3.04 -3.42
N LYS A 281 -36.81 -2.48 -2.69
CA LYS A 281 -37.07 -1.04 -2.65
C LYS A 281 -35.89 -0.27 -2.05
N LEU A 282 -35.33 -0.76 -0.95
CA LEU A 282 -34.19 -0.14 -0.29
C LEU A 282 -32.90 -0.25 -1.14
N ALA A 283 -32.70 -1.39 -1.80
CA ALA A 283 -31.56 -1.58 -2.72
C ALA A 283 -31.57 -0.59 -3.89
N GLN A 284 -32.75 -0.27 -4.43
CA GLN A 284 -32.95 0.71 -5.50
C GLN A 284 -32.69 2.16 -5.03
N ALA A 285 -32.78 2.44 -3.75
CA ALA A 285 -32.53 3.76 -3.18
C ALA A 285 -31.02 4.01 -2.95
N ILE A 286 -30.19 2.97 -3.00
CA ILE A 286 -28.73 3.09 -2.84
C ILE A 286 -28.13 3.79 -4.06
N ASP A 287 -27.35 4.85 -3.80
CA ASP A 287 -26.60 5.58 -4.83
C ASP A 287 -25.09 5.30 -4.70
N PRO A 288 -24.52 4.44 -5.57
CA PRO A 288 -23.09 4.10 -5.53
C PRO A 288 -22.15 5.27 -5.77
N ASN A 289 -22.61 6.36 -6.40
CA ASN A 289 -21.76 7.53 -6.69
C ASN A 289 -21.35 8.28 -5.42
N ARG A 290 -22.13 8.14 -4.33
CA ARG A 290 -21.81 8.74 -3.03
C ARG A 290 -20.54 8.18 -2.39
N ASP A 291 -20.08 7.01 -2.85
CA ASP A 291 -18.77 6.47 -2.47
C ASP A 291 -17.61 7.43 -2.82
N ASN A 292 -17.78 8.25 -3.86
CA ASN A 292 -16.77 9.22 -4.28
C ASN A 292 -16.66 10.46 -3.36
N ASN A 293 -17.58 10.64 -2.42
CA ASN A 293 -17.59 11.77 -1.49
C ASN A 293 -16.68 11.58 -0.27
N PHE A 294 -16.15 10.37 -0.07
CA PHE A 294 -15.28 10.10 1.07
C PHE A 294 -13.91 10.73 0.91
N THR A 295 -13.44 11.37 1.97
CA THR A 295 -12.02 11.65 2.17
C THR A 295 -11.32 10.38 2.71
N TYR A 296 -10.00 10.29 2.52
CA TYR A 296 -9.23 9.14 3.02
C TYR A 296 -9.45 8.89 4.52
N LEU A 297 -9.33 9.93 5.34
CA LEU A 297 -9.47 9.77 6.79
C LEU A 297 -10.89 9.31 7.18
N GLY A 298 -11.91 9.82 6.50
CA GLY A 298 -13.30 9.42 6.72
C GLY A 298 -13.51 7.93 6.42
N LEU A 299 -13.11 7.49 5.22
CA LEU A 299 -13.25 6.09 4.82
C LEU A 299 -12.39 5.14 5.67
N GLN A 300 -11.13 5.53 5.95
CA GLN A 300 -10.24 4.74 6.81
C GLN A 300 -10.83 4.56 8.22
N THR A 301 -11.46 5.59 8.76
CA THR A 301 -12.12 5.49 10.07
C THR A 301 -13.28 4.50 10.06
N LEU A 302 -14.10 4.50 8.99
CA LEU A 302 -15.18 3.53 8.84
C LEU A 302 -14.62 2.11 8.66
N TYR A 303 -13.59 1.96 7.85
CA TYR A 303 -12.91 0.69 7.59
C TYR A 303 -12.34 0.07 8.88
N ASP A 304 -11.67 0.87 9.69
CA ASP A 304 -10.99 0.37 10.90
C ASP A 304 -11.93 0.11 12.08
N ARG A 305 -13.10 0.79 12.13
CA ARG A 305 -13.89 0.84 13.37
C ARG A 305 -15.36 0.50 13.22
N TYR A 306 -15.95 0.64 12.03
CA TYR A 306 -17.41 0.63 11.91
C TYR A 306 -17.96 -0.41 10.95
N PHE A 307 -17.25 -0.72 9.86
CA PHE A 307 -17.73 -1.73 8.93
C PHE A 307 -17.77 -3.11 9.58
N ILE A 308 -18.86 -3.82 9.33
CA ILE A 308 -19.01 -5.18 9.83
C ILE A 308 -17.97 -6.08 9.16
N HIS A 309 -17.31 -6.86 9.98
CA HIS A 309 -16.29 -7.83 9.56
C HIS A 309 -16.45 -9.18 10.26
N LYS A 310 -15.90 -10.22 9.69
CA LYS A 310 -15.73 -11.54 10.26
C LYS A 310 -14.32 -12.03 10.00
N ASP A 311 -13.63 -12.51 11.03
CA ASP A 311 -12.24 -12.99 10.93
C ASP A 311 -11.30 -11.98 10.21
N ASP A 312 -11.40 -10.70 10.59
CA ASP A 312 -10.71 -9.55 10.01
C ASP A 312 -11.07 -9.21 8.54
N VAL A 313 -12.00 -9.93 7.90
CA VAL A 313 -12.50 -9.65 6.55
C VAL A 313 -13.76 -8.77 6.63
N ARG A 314 -13.70 -7.54 6.07
CA ARG A 314 -14.85 -6.64 5.99
C ARG A 314 -15.72 -7.08 4.82
N TYR A 315 -17.04 -7.21 5.10
CA TYR A 315 -18.01 -7.55 4.07
C TYR A 315 -19.14 -6.54 3.96
N GLU A 316 -18.96 -5.36 4.57
CA GLU A 316 -19.86 -4.22 4.49
C GLU A 316 -19.26 -3.09 3.64
N LEU A 317 -19.99 -2.66 2.61
CA LEU A 317 -19.64 -1.55 1.74
C LEU A 317 -20.21 -0.22 2.28
N PRO A 318 -19.65 0.96 1.93
CA PRO A 318 -20.04 2.23 2.56
C PRO A 318 -21.53 2.57 2.43
N GLN A 319 -22.12 2.39 1.25
CA GLN A 319 -23.54 2.71 1.08
C GLN A 319 -24.44 1.67 1.76
N ILE A 320 -23.98 0.43 1.91
CA ILE A 320 -24.66 -0.60 2.69
C ILE A 320 -24.63 -0.23 4.18
N PHE A 321 -23.49 0.25 4.68
CA PHE A 321 -23.37 0.75 6.05
C PHE A 321 -24.40 1.85 6.35
N PHE A 322 -24.50 2.88 5.51
CA PHE A 322 -25.48 3.94 5.72
C PHE A 322 -26.91 3.42 5.63
N MET A 323 -27.22 2.54 4.67
CA MET A 323 -28.56 1.97 4.55
C MET A 323 -28.91 1.09 5.76
N ARG A 324 -28.00 0.24 6.22
CA ARG A 324 -28.20 -0.60 7.41
C ARG A 324 -28.48 0.24 8.67
N VAL A 325 -27.68 1.30 8.88
CA VAL A 325 -27.91 2.22 10.01
C VAL A 325 -29.28 2.86 9.91
N SER A 326 -29.65 3.33 8.72
CA SER A 326 -30.94 3.96 8.45
C SER A 326 -32.11 3.01 8.67
N MET A 327 -31.99 1.75 8.24
CA MET A 327 -32.99 0.70 8.51
C MET A 327 -33.11 0.45 10.01
N GLY A 328 -32.01 0.40 10.75
CA GLY A 328 -32.03 0.22 12.19
C GLY A 328 -32.76 1.36 12.92
N LEU A 329 -32.55 2.61 12.48
CA LEU A 329 -33.23 3.78 13.02
C LEU A 329 -34.72 3.77 12.69
N ALA A 330 -35.10 3.26 11.52
CA ALA A 330 -36.47 3.25 11.04
C ALA A 330 -37.28 1.99 11.44
N ILE A 331 -36.69 1.03 12.14
CA ILE A 331 -37.25 -0.31 12.39
C ILE A 331 -38.67 -0.29 13.04
N ASN A 332 -38.94 0.71 13.87
CA ASN A 332 -40.21 0.88 14.59
C ASN A 332 -41.09 2.01 14.02
N GLU A 333 -40.69 2.60 12.88
CA GLU A 333 -41.45 3.68 12.27
C GLU A 333 -42.61 3.16 11.40
N GLU A 334 -43.69 3.96 11.30
CA GLU A 334 -44.68 3.76 10.26
C GLU A 334 -44.09 4.15 8.90
N GLY A 335 -44.23 3.29 7.87
CA GLY A 335 -43.59 3.51 6.57
C GLY A 335 -42.07 3.43 6.68
N ARG A 336 -41.60 2.40 7.36
CA ARG A 336 -40.16 2.22 7.73
C ARG A 336 -39.21 2.23 6.52
N GLU A 337 -39.62 1.79 5.35
CA GLU A 337 -38.83 1.82 4.13
C GLU A 337 -38.60 3.25 3.60
N GLU A 338 -39.68 4.08 3.63
CA GLU A 338 -39.60 5.51 3.28
C GLU A 338 -38.73 6.26 4.28
N ARG A 339 -38.87 5.98 5.58
CA ARG A 339 -38.05 6.59 6.63
C ARG A 339 -36.61 6.15 6.56
N ALA A 340 -36.34 4.87 6.29
CA ALA A 340 -34.96 4.38 6.07
C ALA A 340 -34.32 5.07 4.87
N THR A 341 -35.04 5.26 3.77
CA THR A 341 -34.56 5.97 2.58
C THR A 341 -34.27 7.45 2.88
N GLU A 342 -35.12 8.12 3.67
CA GLU A 342 -34.91 9.50 4.11
C GLU A 342 -33.63 9.63 4.95
N PHE A 343 -33.45 8.78 5.96
CA PHE A 343 -32.28 8.75 6.81
C PHE A 343 -31.01 8.40 6.01
N TYR A 344 -31.10 7.43 5.09
CA TYR A 344 -30.01 7.10 4.19
C TYR A 344 -29.55 8.31 3.37
N ASN A 345 -30.50 9.07 2.81
CA ASN A 345 -30.17 10.25 2.03
C ASN A 345 -29.45 11.33 2.87
N LEU A 346 -29.90 11.57 4.10
CA LEU A 346 -29.24 12.52 5.01
C LEU A 346 -27.83 12.06 5.39
N LEU A 347 -27.69 10.80 5.81
CA LEU A 347 -26.42 10.28 6.30
C LEU A 347 -25.37 10.13 5.19
N SER A 348 -25.78 9.57 4.04
CA SER A 348 -24.84 9.26 2.95
C SER A 348 -24.42 10.49 2.12
N ASN A 349 -25.17 11.59 2.20
CA ASN A 349 -24.79 12.90 1.65
C ASN A 349 -23.98 13.76 2.63
N PHE A 350 -23.81 13.33 3.89
CA PHE A 350 -23.22 14.13 4.95
C PHE A 350 -23.97 15.44 5.25
N ASP A 351 -25.31 15.42 5.12
CA ASP A 351 -26.22 16.58 5.33
C ASP A 351 -26.67 16.70 6.80
N TYR A 352 -25.73 16.61 7.75
CA TYR A 352 -26.01 16.67 9.19
C TYR A 352 -25.02 17.51 9.97
#